data_8bd939022c6b661a9d5d737308422128
#
_entry.id   8bd939022c6b661a9d5d737308422128
#
_cell.length_a   1.000
_cell.length_b   1.000
_cell.length_c   1.000
_cell.angle_alpha   90.00
_cell.angle_beta   90.00
_cell.angle_gamma   90.00
#
_symmetry.space_group_name_H-M   'P 1'
#
loop_
_entity.id
_entity.type
_entity.pdbx_description
1 polymer ?
#
loop_
_entity_poly.entity_id
_entity_poly.type
_entity_poly.pdbx_seq_one_letter_code
_entity_poly.pdbx_strand_id
1 'polypeptide(L)'
;MDADWILIHKIRTGDEAAIDAFVRKYYQSILKYCFYKTSDEMIAEDLTQETFYHYFKSFSTYKHKGKLANYLYTIAGNLCKDYWRTEDKIHFEELTESVQAEADSDNEKAEVMDAVERLPKEFKDVILMHYFYDMKLQEIAVSEGISLPLVKYRLKRGKVQFTRDYTG
;
A
#
# COMPACT_ATOMS: atom_id res chain seq x y z
N MET A 1 15.09 -13.02 16.75
CA MET A 1 13.90 -12.21 17.06
C MET A 1 13.96 -10.95 16.24
N ASP A 2 12.88 -10.60 15.56
CA ASP A 2 12.85 -9.34 14.84
C ASP A 2 12.46 -8.17 15.76
N ALA A 3 12.72 -6.94 15.31
CA ALA A 3 12.41 -5.74 16.09
C ALA A 3 10.89 -5.57 16.32
N ASP A 4 10.08 -6.07 15.42
CA ASP A 4 8.63 -5.98 15.53
C ASP A 4 8.09 -6.85 16.66
N TRP A 5 8.70 -8.01 16.90
CA TRP A 5 8.32 -8.88 18.01
C TRP A 5 8.54 -8.18 19.35
N ILE A 6 9.68 -7.53 19.52
CA ILE A 6 9.99 -6.77 20.74
C ILE A 6 8.99 -5.62 20.92
N LEU A 7 8.69 -4.91 19.86
CA LEU A 7 7.76 -3.80 19.86
C LEU A 7 6.35 -4.25 20.24
N ILE A 8 5.88 -5.34 19.66
CA ILE A 8 4.58 -5.94 19.99
C ILE A 8 4.50 -6.29 21.47
N HIS A 9 5.55 -6.91 22.01
CA HIS A 9 5.59 -7.29 23.42
C HIS A 9 5.46 -6.07 24.34
N LYS A 10 6.19 -5.00 24.03
CA LYS A 10 6.12 -3.75 24.79
C LYS A 10 4.74 -3.10 24.73
N ILE A 11 4.10 -3.13 23.58
CA ILE A 11 2.75 -2.60 23.41
C ILE A 11 1.76 -3.38 24.28
N ARG A 12 1.89 -4.70 24.33
CA ARG A 12 1.04 -5.55 25.15
C ARG A 12 1.18 -5.27 26.65
N THR A 13 2.33 -4.76 27.06
CA THR A 13 2.55 -4.38 28.47
C THR A 13 2.12 -2.95 28.78
N GLY A 14 1.55 -2.22 27.81
CA GLY A 14 1.01 -0.88 28.01
C GLY A 14 2.02 0.23 27.86
N ASP A 15 3.12 -0.01 27.17
CA ASP A 15 4.16 1.00 26.93
C ASP A 15 3.70 1.99 25.84
N GLU A 16 3.31 3.20 26.25
CA GLU A 16 2.85 4.24 25.32
C GLU A 16 3.93 4.69 24.33
N ALA A 17 5.19 4.73 24.78
CA ALA A 17 6.32 5.08 23.90
C ALA A 17 6.48 4.03 22.77
N ALA A 18 6.19 2.77 23.08
CA ALA A 18 6.23 1.70 22.09
C ALA A 18 5.10 1.84 21.08
N ILE A 19 3.91 2.28 21.49
CA ILE A 19 2.78 2.54 20.59
C ILE A 19 3.16 3.68 19.64
N ASP A 20 3.72 4.78 20.14
CA ASP A 20 4.17 5.89 19.31
C ASP A 20 5.24 5.45 18.30
N ALA A 21 6.21 4.69 18.75
CA ALA A 21 7.29 4.18 17.89
C ALA A 21 6.72 3.30 16.77
N PHE A 22 5.76 2.45 17.09
CA PHE A 22 5.09 1.58 16.13
C PHE A 22 4.36 2.41 15.06
N VAL A 23 3.56 3.38 15.47
CA VAL A 23 2.82 4.23 14.53
C VAL A 23 3.79 5.01 13.64
N ARG A 24 4.83 5.62 14.21
CA ARG A 24 5.83 6.37 13.44
C ARG A 24 6.55 5.51 12.42
N LYS A 25 6.82 4.25 12.76
CA LYS A 25 7.52 3.33 11.85
C LYS A 25 6.71 3.03 10.60
N TYR A 26 5.40 2.86 10.73
CA TYR A 26 4.56 2.34 9.64
C TYR A 26 3.59 3.36 9.05
N TYR A 27 3.35 4.50 9.70
CA TYR A 27 2.30 5.44 9.30
C TYR A 27 2.46 5.91 7.86
N GLN A 28 3.65 6.38 7.49
CA GLN A 28 3.88 6.93 6.16
C GLN A 28 3.73 5.88 5.07
N SER A 29 4.18 4.66 5.32
CA SER A 29 4.05 3.56 4.36
C SER A 29 2.59 3.20 4.12
N ILE A 30 1.80 3.12 5.19
CA ILE A 30 0.37 2.83 5.10
C ILE A 30 -0.37 3.99 4.42
N LEU A 31 -0.02 5.23 4.76
CA LEU A 31 -0.63 6.42 4.14
C LEU A 31 -0.39 6.44 2.63
N LYS A 32 0.84 6.20 2.19
CA LYS A 32 1.18 6.12 0.76
C LYS A 32 0.38 5.02 0.05
N TYR A 33 0.27 3.86 0.70
CA TYR A 33 -0.49 2.75 0.15
C TYR A 33 -1.97 3.11 0.01
N CYS A 34 -2.58 3.68 1.04
CA CYS A 34 -3.98 4.09 1.00
C CYS A 34 -4.21 5.20 -0.04
N PHE A 35 -3.28 6.14 -0.15
CA PHE A 35 -3.36 7.19 -1.18
C PHE A 35 -3.30 6.58 -2.58
N TYR A 36 -2.39 5.64 -2.79
CA TYR A 36 -2.32 4.94 -4.08
C TYR A 36 -3.64 4.24 -4.42
N LYS A 37 -4.27 3.61 -3.43
CA LYS A 37 -5.51 2.86 -3.66
C LYS A 37 -6.75 3.74 -3.79
N THR A 38 -6.78 4.91 -3.18
CA THR A 38 -7.98 5.77 -3.15
C THR A 38 -7.86 7.05 -3.97
N SER A 39 -6.64 7.49 -4.25
CA SER A 39 -6.34 8.73 -4.98
C SER A 39 -6.89 10.00 -4.31
N ASP A 40 -7.13 9.95 -3.01
CA ASP A 40 -7.68 11.08 -2.24
C ASP A 40 -6.93 11.16 -0.90
N GLU A 41 -6.32 12.32 -0.63
CA GLU A 41 -5.51 12.53 0.57
C GLU A 41 -6.31 12.38 1.86
N MET A 42 -7.50 12.98 1.91
CA MET A 42 -8.34 12.94 3.12
C MET A 42 -8.83 11.52 3.40
N ILE A 43 -9.27 10.84 2.35
CA ILE A 43 -9.70 9.44 2.47
C ILE A 43 -8.52 8.56 2.88
N ALA A 44 -7.35 8.78 2.29
CA ALA A 44 -6.15 8.01 2.64
C ALA A 44 -5.76 8.21 4.12
N GLU A 45 -5.82 9.43 4.62
CA GLU A 45 -5.57 9.70 6.03
C GLU A 45 -6.58 9.00 6.94
N ASP A 46 -7.86 9.09 6.61
CA ASP A 46 -8.92 8.43 7.38
C ASP A 46 -8.73 6.91 7.41
N LEU A 47 -8.44 6.31 6.26
CA LEU A 47 -8.23 4.86 6.16
C LEU A 47 -6.95 4.42 6.87
N THR A 48 -5.91 5.26 6.85
CA THR A 48 -4.68 4.98 7.59
C THR A 48 -4.94 4.97 9.10
N GLN A 49 -5.63 5.97 9.61
CA GLN A 49 -6.00 6.01 11.02
C GLN A 49 -6.89 4.83 11.39
N GLU A 50 -7.84 4.49 10.54
CA GLU A 50 -8.72 3.34 10.74
C GLU A 50 -7.95 2.03 10.73
N THR A 51 -6.91 1.93 9.90
CA THR A 51 -6.02 0.75 9.87
C THR A 51 -5.37 0.52 11.22
N PHE A 52 -4.78 1.57 11.81
CA PHE A 52 -4.16 1.46 13.13
C PHE A 52 -5.19 1.21 14.23
N TYR A 53 -6.36 1.83 14.13
CA TYR A 53 -7.45 1.58 15.07
C TYR A 53 -7.86 0.10 15.07
N HIS A 54 -8.09 -0.47 13.90
CA HIS A 54 -8.45 -1.89 13.77
C HIS A 54 -7.33 -2.80 14.27
N TYR A 55 -6.09 -2.43 13.98
CA TYR A 55 -4.94 -3.20 14.46
C TYR A 55 -4.94 -3.26 15.99
N PHE A 56 -5.04 -2.11 16.66
CA PHE A 56 -4.99 -2.06 18.12
C PHE A 56 -6.23 -2.68 18.75
N LYS A 57 -7.39 -2.58 18.12
CA LYS A 57 -8.61 -3.21 18.60
C LYS A 57 -8.53 -4.73 18.57
N SER A 58 -7.90 -5.31 17.55
CA SER A 58 -7.73 -6.74 17.41
C SER A 58 -6.44 -7.26 18.05
N PHE A 59 -5.71 -6.39 18.73
CA PHE A 59 -4.36 -6.69 19.23
C PHE A 59 -4.33 -7.85 20.22
N SER A 60 -5.34 -7.98 21.06
CA SER A 60 -5.44 -9.06 22.05
C SER A 60 -5.54 -10.45 21.41
N THR A 61 -6.07 -10.52 20.19
CA THR A 61 -6.25 -11.78 19.45
C THR A 61 -5.18 -12.02 18.41
N TYR A 62 -4.35 -10.99 18.13
CA TYR A 62 -3.32 -11.08 17.09
C TYR A 62 -2.17 -11.97 17.57
N LYS A 63 -1.83 -12.95 16.75
CA LYS A 63 -0.65 -13.79 16.95
C LYS A 63 0.36 -13.43 15.87
N HIS A 64 1.54 -12.98 16.29
CA HIS A 64 2.58 -12.59 15.35
C HIS A 64 3.09 -13.82 14.60
N LYS A 65 2.72 -13.92 13.32
CA LYS A 65 3.12 -15.01 12.43
C LYS A 65 3.87 -14.44 11.24
N GLY A 66 5.02 -13.82 11.48
CA GLY A 66 5.80 -13.21 10.42
C GLY A 66 5.92 -11.71 10.60
N LYS A 67 5.94 -10.96 9.49
CA LYS A 67 6.16 -9.52 9.55
C LYS A 67 4.88 -8.77 9.88
N LEU A 68 5.00 -7.88 10.85
CA LEU A 68 3.92 -7.01 11.27
C LEU A 68 3.36 -6.16 10.13
N ALA A 69 4.24 -5.68 9.24
CA ALA A 69 3.84 -4.90 8.08
C ALA A 69 2.83 -5.64 7.20
N ASN A 70 2.98 -6.96 7.03
CA ASN A 70 2.02 -7.75 6.25
C ASN A 70 0.61 -7.66 6.82
N TYR A 71 0.49 -7.71 8.15
CA TYR A 71 -0.81 -7.61 8.82
C TYR A 71 -1.43 -6.21 8.64
N LEU A 72 -0.62 -5.16 8.79
CA LEU A 72 -1.08 -3.79 8.56
C LEU A 72 -1.58 -3.59 7.13
N TYR A 73 -0.83 -4.06 6.14
CA TYR A 73 -1.24 -3.94 4.74
C TYR A 73 -2.49 -4.75 4.43
N THR A 74 -2.69 -5.88 5.10
CA THR A 74 -3.92 -6.67 4.96
C THR A 74 -5.12 -5.87 5.43
N ILE A 75 -5.02 -5.24 6.60
CA ILE A 75 -6.10 -4.39 7.13
C ILE A 75 -6.35 -3.21 6.19
N ALA A 76 -5.31 -2.50 5.82
CA ALA A 76 -5.42 -1.32 4.94
C ALA A 76 -6.03 -1.70 3.59
N GLY A 77 -5.61 -2.81 3.01
CA GLY A 77 -6.13 -3.30 1.74
C GLY A 77 -7.62 -3.62 1.81
N ASN A 78 -8.05 -4.26 2.90
CA ASN A 78 -9.46 -4.57 3.10
C ASN A 78 -10.30 -3.30 3.26
N LEU A 79 -9.81 -2.32 4.01
CA LEU A 79 -10.50 -1.04 4.18
C LEU A 79 -10.60 -0.27 2.86
N CYS A 80 -9.57 -0.29 2.04
CA CYS A 80 -9.62 0.34 0.73
C CYS A 80 -10.62 -0.35 -0.21
N LYS A 81 -10.69 -1.67 -0.16
CA LYS A 81 -11.69 -2.44 -0.93
C LYS A 81 -13.11 -2.10 -0.48
N ASP A 82 -13.34 -2.02 0.83
CA ASP A 82 -14.64 -1.66 1.38
C ASP A 82 -15.03 -0.24 0.99
N TYR A 83 -14.08 0.70 1.01
CA TYR A 83 -14.30 2.06 0.55
C TYR A 83 -14.80 2.08 -0.91
N TRP A 84 -14.14 1.34 -1.81
CA TRP A 84 -14.53 1.31 -3.22
C TRP A 84 -15.87 0.60 -3.46
N ARG A 85 -16.26 -0.32 -2.60
CA ARG A 85 -17.58 -0.97 -2.70
C ARG A 85 -18.71 -0.03 -2.34
N THR A 86 -18.46 0.91 -1.43
CA THR A 86 -19.49 1.85 -0.96
C THR A 86 -19.55 3.12 -1.79
N GLU A 87 -18.48 3.44 -2.51
CA GLU A 87 -18.44 4.62 -3.36
C GLU A 87 -18.97 4.34 -4.75
N ASP A 88 -19.69 5.34 -5.29
CA ASP A 88 -20.27 5.26 -6.62
C ASP A 88 -19.18 5.39 -7.70
N LYS A 89 -19.38 4.74 -8.85
CA LYS A 89 -18.48 4.81 -10.01
C LYS A 89 -18.23 6.24 -10.50
N ILE A 90 -19.16 7.14 -10.27
CA ILE A 90 -19.05 8.55 -10.63
C ILE A 90 -17.88 9.21 -9.89
N HIS A 91 -17.73 8.91 -8.59
CA HIS A 91 -16.59 9.41 -7.81
C HIS A 91 -15.26 8.88 -8.31
N PHE A 92 -15.23 7.67 -8.81
CA PHE A 92 -14.02 7.08 -9.38
C PHE A 92 -13.49 7.89 -10.57
N GLU A 93 -14.38 8.30 -11.47
CA GLU A 93 -14.01 9.10 -12.64
C GLU A 93 -13.50 10.48 -12.25
N GLU A 94 -14.13 11.15 -11.29
CA GLU A 94 -13.70 12.45 -10.79
C GLU A 94 -12.32 12.37 -10.11
N LEU A 95 -12.07 11.34 -9.31
CA LEU A 95 -10.78 11.14 -8.64
C LEU A 95 -9.66 10.85 -9.63
N THR A 96 -9.94 10.11 -10.69
CA THR A 96 -8.95 9.83 -11.73
C THR A 96 -8.53 11.11 -12.46
N GLU A 97 -9.45 12.00 -12.73
CA GLU A 97 -9.15 13.30 -13.33
C GLU A 97 -8.30 14.19 -12.44
N SER A 98 -8.59 14.24 -11.13
CA SER A 98 -7.85 15.07 -10.18
C SER A 98 -6.41 14.59 -9.97
N VAL A 99 -6.17 13.28 -10.02
CA VAL A 99 -4.81 12.72 -9.91
C VAL A 99 -3.96 13.10 -11.12
N GLN A 100 -4.54 13.14 -12.31
CA GLN A 100 -3.84 13.56 -13.51
C GLN A 100 -3.41 15.03 -13.47
N ALA A 101 -4.16 15.87 -12.76
CA ALA A 101 -3.86 17.29 -12.63
C ALA A 101 -2.69 17.59 -11.68
N GLU A 102 -2.41 16.74 -10.71
CA GLU A 102 -1.33 16.93 -9.74
C GLU A 102 0.04 16.44 -10.22
N ALA A 103 0.09 15.71 -11.34
CA ALA A 103 1.30 15.06 -11.84
C ALA A 103 2.24 15.99 -12.62
N ASP A 104 1.96 17.27 -12.71
CA ASP A 104 2.59 18.20 -13.66
C ASP A 104 3.90 18.84 -13.17
N SER A 105 4.52 18.39 -12.09
CA SER A 105 5.66 19.12 -11.53
C SER A 105 7.06 18.63 -11.92
N ASP A 106 7.17 17.53 -12.66
CA ASP A 106 8.48 16.99 -13.07
C ASP A 106 8.33 16.11 -14.32
N ASN A 107 8.90 16.57 -15.45
CA ASN A 107 8.75 15.92 -16.75
C ASN A 107 9.24 14.47 -16.79
N GLU A 108 10.35 14.15 -16.12
CA GLU A 108 10.88 12.77 -16.09
C GLU A 108 9.96 11.84 -15.31
N LYS A 109 9.47 12.31 -14.16
CA LYS A 109 8.50 11.54 -13.35
C LYS A 109 7.20 11.35 -14.10
N ALA A 110 6.74 12.37 -14.83
CA ALA A 110 5.53 12.30 -15.62
C ALA A 110 5.65 11.27 -16.76
N GLU A 111 6.80 11.22 -17.43
CA GLU A 111 7.06 10.25 -18.50
C GLU A 111 7.09 8.81 -17.97
N VAL A 112 7.76 8.59 -16.82
CA VAL A 112 7.80 7.28 -16.17
C VAL A 112 6.42 6.88 -15.72
N MET A 113 5.66 7.78 -15.09
CA MET A 113 4.31 7.49 -14.62
C MET A 113 3.36 7.22 -15.79
N ASP A 114 3.50 7.91 -16.91
CA ASP A 114 2.73 7.61 -18.12
C ASP A 114 2.98 6.19 -18.61
N ALA A 115 4.25 5.79 -18.67
CA ALA A 115 4.62 4.44 -19.09
C ALA A 115 4.06 3.39 -18.13
N VAL A 116 4.10 3.65 -16.82
CA VAL A 116 3.53 2.76 -15.80
C VAL A 116 2.01 2.67 -15.95
N GLU A 117 1.35 3.80 -16.19
CA GLU A 117 -0.11 3.85 -16.35
C GLU A 117 -0.61 3.05 -17.56
N ARG A 118 0.22 2.92 -18.60
CA ARG A 118 -0.12 2.12 -19.79
C ARG A 118 -0.04 0.62 -19.57
N LEU A 119 0.59 0.18 -18.48
CA LEU A 119 0.71 -1.25 -18.18
C LEU A 119 -0.66 -1.84 -17.80
N PRO A 120 -0.87 -3.13 -18.07
CA PRO A 120 -2.02 -3.83 -17.49
C PRO A 120 -2.04 -3.63 -15.97
N LYS A 121 -3.23 -3.49 -15.41
CA LYS A 121 -3.42 -3.17 -14.00
C LYS A 121 -2.64 -4.12 -13.07
N GLU A 122 -2.65 -5.41 -13.36
CA GLU A 122 -1.96 -6.41 -12.53
C GLU A 122 -0.45 -6.19 -12.48
N PHE A 123 0.17 -5.74 -13.57
CA PHE A 123 1.60 -5.43 -13.62
C PHE A 123 1.88 -4.06 -13.00
N LYS A 124 1.04 -3.09 -13.31
CA LYS A 124 1.16 -1.74 -12.77
C LYS A 124 1.14 -1.74 -11.25
N ASP A 125 0.20 -2.45 -10.65
CA ASP A 125 0.04 -2.49 -9.19
C ASP A 125 1.30 -3.01 -8.50
N VAL A 126 1.88 -4.11 -8.96
CA VAL A 126 3.08 -4.67 -8.32
C VAL A 126 4.32 -3.79 -8.51
N ILE A 127 4.42 -3.15 -9.68
CA ILE A 127 5.53 -2.22 -9.95
C ILE A 127 5.45 -1.01 -9.03
N LEU A 128 4.28 -0.39 -8.91
CA LEU A 128 4.11 0.76 -8.04
C LEU A 128 4.35 0.41 -6.58
N MET A 129 3.82 -0.71 -6.11
CA MET A 129 4.00 -1.13 -4.73
C MET A 129 5.46 -1.40 -4.39
N HIS A 130 6.18 -2.05 -5.28
CA HIS A 130 7.57 -2.43 -5.01
C HIS A 130 8.54 -1.25 -5.18
N TYR A 131 8.45 -0.51 -6.29
CA TYR A 131 9.44 0.52 -6.63
C TYR A 131 9.12 1.90 -6.09
N PHE A 132 7.84 2.25 -5.99
CA PHE A 132 7.42 3.60 -5.56
C PHE A 132 7.01 3.64 -4.09
N TYR A 133 6.46 2.56 -3.56
CA TYR A 133 6.00 2.50 -2.17
C TYR A 133 6.86 1.59 -1.29
N ASP A 134 8.00 1.14 -1.80
CA ASP A 134 9.03 0.38 -1.06
C ASP A 134 8.49 -0.87 -0.36
N MET A 135 7.44 -1.47 -0.90
CA MET A 135 6.90 -2.71 -0.34
C MET A 135 7.76 -3.90 -0.74
N LYS A 136 7.97 -4.80 0.21
CA LYS A 136 8.64 -6.08 -0.06
C LYS A 136 7.71 -6.99 -0.85
N LEU A 137 8.27 -7.88 -1.65
CA LEU A 137 7.48 -8.78 -2.50
C LEU A 137 6.48 -9.60 -1.68
N GLN A 138 6.88 -10.05 -0.50
CA GLN A 138 6.02 -10.82 0.38
C GLN A 138 4.86 -9.97 0.93
N GLU A 139 5.12 -8.70 1.24
CA GLU A 139 4.08 -7.76 1.66
C GLU A 139 3.05 -7.52 0.55
N ILE A 140 3.51 -7.42 -0.68
CA ILE A 140 2.64 -7.29 -1.86
C ILE A 140 1.77 -8.53 -2.01
N ALA A 141 2.37 -9.72 -1.87
CA ALA A 141 1.63 -10.98 -1.96
C ALA A 141 0.48 -11.03 -0.96
N VAL A 142 0.74 -10.67 0.30
CA VAL A 142 -0.27 -10.66 1.35
C VAL A 142 -1.33 -9.60 1.06
N SER A 143 -0.91 -8.38 0.72
CA SER A 143 -1.80 -7.26 0.45
C SER A 143 -2.75 -7.52 -0.72
N GLU A 144 -2.24 -8.13 -1.79
CA GLU A 144 -3.03 -8.40 -2.99
C GLU A 144 -3.74 -9.76 -2.96
N GLY A 145 -3.46 -10.58 -1.95
CA GLY A 145 -4.08 -11.90 -1.83
C GLY A 145 -3.63 -12.88 -2.91
N ILE A 146 -2.38 -12.79 -3.33
CA ILE A 146 -1.80 -13.66 -4.36
C ILE A 146 -0.53 -14.32 -3.84
N SER A 147 -0.04 -15.33 -4.54
CA SER A 147 1.17 -16.05 -4.15
C SER A 147 2.43 -15.23 -4.45
N LEU A 148 3.50 -15.48 -3.69
CA LEU A 148 4.79 -14.84 -3.93
C LEU A 148 5.34 -15.13 -5.34
N PRO A 149 5.29 -16.36 -5.86
CA PRO A 149 5.70 -16.62 -7.26
C PRO A 149 4.91 -15.78 -8.27
N LEU A 150 3.61 -15.56 -8.05
CA LEU A 150 2.80 -14.74 -8.93
C LEU A 150 3.22 -13.26 -8.87
N VAL A 151 3.56 -12.74 -7.68
CA VAL A 151 4.11 -11.38 -7.55
C VAL A 151 5.39 -11.25 -8.37
N LYS A 152 6.31 -12.21 -8.22
CA LYS A 152 7.58 -12.23 -8.96
C LYS A 152 7.37 -12.27 -10.45
N TYR A 153 6.43 -13.09 -10.91
CA TYR A 153 6.06 -13.20 -12.31
C TYR A 153 5.54 -11.87 -12.86
N ARG A 154 4.58 -11.28 -12.16
CA ARG A 154 3.98 -10.00 -12.58
C ARG A 154 5.02 -8.88 -12.60
N LEU A 155 5.93 -8.85 -11.62
CA LEU A 155 6.99 -7.86 -11.57
C LEU A 155 7.93 -8.01 -12.76
N LYS A 156 8.35 -9.23 -13.07
CA LYS A 156 9.25 -9.51 -14.19
C LYS A 156 8.61 -9.14 -15.52
N ARG A 157 7.36 -9.57 -15.73
CA ARG A 157 6.64 -9.28 -16.99
C ARG A 157 6.34 -7.78 -17.11
N GLY A 158 5.98 -7.15 -16.01
CA GLY A 158 5.75 -5.71 -15.99
C GLY A 158 6.98 -4.91 -16.35
N LYS A 159 8.15 -5.29 -15.84
CA LYS A 159 9.43 -4.64 -16.20
C LYS A 159 9.75 -4.78 -17.68
N VAL A 160 9.56 -5.97 -18.25
CA VAL A 160 9.81 -6.21 -19.66
C VAL A 160 8.92 -5.32 -20.52
N GLN A 161 7.63 -5.29 -20.22
CA GLN A 161 6.69 -4.47 -20.97
C GLN A 161 6.95 -2.98 -20.78
N PHE A 162 7.25 -2.54 -19.56
CA PHE A 162 7.60 -1.14 -19.28
C PHE A 162 8.81 -0.71 -20.12
N THR A 163 9.87 -1.52 -20.14
CA THR A 163 11.08 -1.24 -20.91
C THR A 163 10.77 -1.11 -22.40
N ARG A 164 9.96 -2.01 -22.93
CA ARG A 164 9.55 -1.98 -24.33
C ARG A 164 8.76 -0.72 -24.65
N ASP A 165 7.80 -0.36 -23.82
CA ASP A 165 6.93 0.80 -24.05
C ASP A 165 7.68 2.12 -23.85
N TYR A 166 8.60 2.16 -22.88
CA TYR A 166 9.35 3.38 -22.56
C TYR A 166 10.46 3.68 -23.57
N THR A 167 11.13 2.65 -24.07
CA THR A 167 12.24 2.79 -25.02
C THR A 167 11.81 2.70 -26.47
N GLY A 168 10.62 2.22 -26.71
CA GLY A 168 10.05 2.10 -28.06
C GLY A 168 9.30 3.32 -28.47
#